data_c85f7d6ea6e22d9750f09b9d5ce91380
#
_entry.id   c85f7d6ea6e22d9750f09b9d5ce91380
#
_cell.length_a   1.000
_cell.length_b   1.000
_cell.length_c   1.000
_cell.angle_alpha   90.00
_cell.angle_beta   90.00
_cell.angle_gamma   90.00
#
_symmetry.space_group_name_H-M   'P 1'
#
loop_
_entity.id
_entity.type
_entity.pdbx_description
1 polymer ?
#
loop_
_entity_poly.entity_id
_entity_poly.type
_entity_poly.pdbx_seq_one_letter_code
_entity_poly.pdbx_strand_id
1 'polypeptide(L)'
;MTALLEVSGISVTFDGFRAIDNLSFAIGDGELRAIIGPNGAGKTTFMDIVTGKTRPDAGSVTSGARAINLLKLSEAQIARAGIGRKLQRPTGFEDQTVAENLMLALKAPRSPFAVPAWRAGAQDHARVATLAAQVGLADALPRKSGELSHGQKQWLEIGMLLAQEPRLLLVDEPAAGMTLAKREQTTALLVDLAKTRAVVVVEHDMEFVRRLDCKVTVLHEGSVLAEGRLDHVTKNSQVIDVYLGR
;
A
#
# COMPACT_ATOMS: atom_id res chain seq x y z
N MET A 1 15.57 16.17 4.30
CA MET A 1 14.41 15.82 3.46
C MET A 1 13.18 15.78 4.36
N THR A 2 12.09 16.42 3.98
CA THR A 2 10.85 16.41 4.77
C THR A 2 10.18 15.06 4.56
N ALA A 3 9.84 14.34 5.63
CA ALA A 3 9.12 13.08 5.52
C ALA A 3 7.73 13.29 4.89
N LEU A 4 7.33 12.36 4.00
CA LEU A 4 5.97 12.31 3.46
C LEU A 4 4.99 11.76 4.52
N LEU A 5 5.42 10.75 5.26
CA LEU A 5 4.72 10.19 6.41
C LEU A 5 5.71 10.09 7.56
N GLU A 6 5.31 10.55 8.73
CA GLU A 6 6.03 10.41 9.99
C GLU A 6 5.11 9.84 11.05
N VAL A 7 5.55 8.76 11.66
CA VAL A 7 4.89 8.05 12.75
C VAL A 7 5.84 8.08 13.94
N SER A 8 5.38 8.60 15.06
CA SER A 8 6.23 8.78 16.24
C SER A 8 5.60 8.15 17.48
N GLY A 9 6.24 7.12 18.02
CA GLY A 9 5.93 6.50 19.29
C GLY A 9 4.50 5.97 19.42
N ILE A 10 3.91 5.46 18.32
CA ILE A 10 2.54 4.93 18.40
C ILE A 10 2.49 3.65 19.22
N SER A 11 1.42 3.49 20.01
CA SER A 11 1.11 2.27 20.75
C SER A 11 -0.37 1.95 20.64
N VAL A 12 -0.71 0.67 20.53
CA VAL A 12 -2.10 0.16 20.46
C VAL A 12 -2.23 -1.13 21.25
N THR A 13 -3.27 -1.18 22.06
CA THR A 13 -3.64 -2.37 22.84
C THR A 13 -5.06 -2.81 22.45
N PHE A 14 -5.25 -4.09 22.16
CA PHE A 14 -6.54 -4.72 21.93
C PHE A 14 -6.77 -5.78 23.01
N ASP A 15 -7.82 -5.63 23.81
CA ASP A 15 -8.21 -6.59 24.86
C ASP A 15 -7.05 -7.05 25.76
N GLY A 16 -6.17 -6.11 26.12
CA GLY A 16 -4.97 -6.38 26.93
C GLY A 16 -3.74 -6.86 26.13
N PHE A 17 -3.87 -7.18 24.87
CA PHE A 17 -2.75 -7.52 23.98
C PHE A 17 -2.20 -6.27 23.30
N ARG A 18 -0.92 -5.97 23.52
CA ARG A 18 -0.23 -4.84 22.90
C ARG A 18 0.20 -5.21 21.48
N ALA A 19 -0.57 -4.75 20.50
CA ALA A 19 -0.34 -5.04 19.09
C ALA A 19 0.72 -4.13 18.44
N ILE A 20 0.86 -2.90 18.95
CA ILE A 20 1.93 -1.95 18.59
C ILE A 20 2.50 -1.37 19.89
N ASP A 21 3.82 -1.29 19.99
CA ASP A 21 4.53 -0.81 21.16
C ASP A 21 5.61 0.21 20.77
N ASN A 22 5.36 1.49 21.06
CA ASN A 22 6.27 2.62 20.83
C ASN A 22 6.91 2.63 19.42
N LEU A 23 6.12 2.27 18.40
CA LEU A 23 6.61 2.17 17.03
C LEU A 23 6.81 3.56 16.42
N SER A 24 7.99 3.79 15.86
CA SER A 24 8.31 4.99 15.08
C SER A 24 8.75 4.57 13.67
N PHE A 25 8.28 5.32 12.66
CA PHE A 25 8.55 5.03 11.24
C PHE A 25 8.47 6.32 10.43
N ALA A 26 9.36 6.48 9.45
CA ALA A 26 9.29 7.59 8.52
C ALA A 26 9.60 7.15 7.11
N ILE A 27 8.91 7.76 6.12
CA ILE A 27 9.16 7.53 4.70
C ILE A 27 9.12 8.86 3.95
N GLY A 28 10.06 9.03 3.01
CA GLY A 28 10.17 10.20 2.13
C GLY A 28 9.38 10.08 0.83
N ASP A 29 9.25 11.19 0.10
CA ASP A 29 8.72 11.16 -1.28
C ASP A 29 9.66 10.34 -2.18
N GLY A 30 9.09 9.51 -3.08
CA GLY A 30 9.87 8.71 -4.01
C GLY A 30 10.64 7.56 -3.34
N GLU A 31 10.30 7.20 -2.12
CA GLU A 31 10.95 6.09 -1.40
C GLU A 31 10.15 4.79 -1.55
N LEU A 32 10.85 3.69 -1.88
CA LEU A 32 10.33 2.34 -1.75
C LEU A 32 10.82 1.73 -0.44
N ARG A 33 9.88 1.28 0.39
CA ARG A 33 10.17 0.67 1.68
C ARG A 33 9.45 -0.67 1.80
N ALA A 34 10.18 -1.72 2.15
CA ALA A 34 9.57 -2.98 2.55
C ALA A 34 9.43 -3.05 4.09
N ILE A 35 8.28 -3.52 4.56
CA ILE A 35 8.04 -3.87 5.96
C ILE A 35 7.90 -5.39 6.03
N ILE A 36 8.76 -6.02 6.80
CA ILE A 36 8.78 -7.46 7.01
C ILE A 36 8.61 -7.78 8.51
N GLY A 37 8.32 -9.02 8.83
CA GLY A 37 8.19 -9.50 10.20
C GLY A 37 7.29 -10.74 10.26
N PRO A 38 7.34 -11.52 11.34
CA PRO A 38 6.49 -12.69 11.53
C PRO A 38 5.00 -12.32 11.59
N ASN A 39 4.14 -13.34 11.58
CA ASN A 39 2.73 -13.14 11.84
C ASN A 39 2.54 -12.58 13.26
N GLY A 40 1.63 -11.63 13.41
CA GLY A 40 1.43 -10.94 14.70
C GLY A 40 2.43 -9.82 15.01
N ALA A 41 3.43 -9.53 14.15
CA ALA A 41 4.41 -8.46 14.39
C ALA A 41 3.85 -7.03 14.36
N GLY A 42 2.54 -6.86 14.06
CA GLY A 42 1.90 -5.54 14.04
C GLY A 42 1.80 -4.88 12.65
N LYS A 43 2.23 -5.57 11.57
CA LYS A 43 2.25 -5.01 10.19
C LYS A 43 0.89 -4.49 9.73
N THR A 44 -0.15 -5.30 9.84
CA THR A 44 -1.53 -4.93 9.46
C THR A 44 -2.06 -3.81 10.35
N THR A 45 -1.82 -3.87 11.66
CA THR A 45 -2.21 -2.85 12.62
C THR A 45 -1.55 -1.50 12.31
N PHE A 46 -0.25 -1.50 11.97
CA PHE A 46 0.45 -0.30 11.51
C PHE A 46 -0.24 0.32 10.28
N MET A 47 -0.54 -0.48 9.27
CA MET A 47 -1.24 0.01 8.07
C MET A 47 -2.66 0.50 8.40
N ASP A 48 -3.38 -0.16 9.31
CA ASP A 48 -4.70 0.24 9.78
C ASP A 48 -4.66 1.60 10.50
N ILE A 49 -3.59 1.88 11.27
CA ILE A 49 -3.38 3.18 11.92
C ILE A 49 -3.12 4.27 10.88
N VAL A 50 -2.22 4.04 9.94
CA VAL A 50 -1.85 5.01 8.90
C VAL A 50 -3.06 5.37 8.02
N THR A 51 -3.98 4.43 7.81
CA THR A 51 -5.21 4.63 7.02
C THR A 51 -6.41 5.08 7.85
N GLY A 52 -6.28 5.22 9.18
CA GLY A 52 -7.32 5.73 10.07
C GLY A 52 -8.37 4.71 10.48
N LYS A 53 -8.21 3.44 10.10
CA LYS A 53 -9.10 2.35 10.50
C LYS A 53 -8.94 1.98 11.97
N THR A 54 -7.73 2.13 12.51
CA THR A 54 -7.41 1.94 13.92
C THR A 54 -6.86 3.24 14.49
N ARG A 55 -7.24 3.58 15.72
CA ARG A 55 -6.69 4.73 16.47
C ARG A 55 -5.68 4.22 17.49
N PRO A 56 -4.46 4.78 17.53
CA PRO A 56 -3.50 4.44 18.57
C PRO A 56 -3.88 5.05 19.92
N ASP A 57 -3.47 4.39 21.00
CA ASP A 57 -3.65 4.86 22.38
C ASP A 57 -2.68 6.01 22.70
N ALA A 58 -1.51 6.01 22.05
CA ALA A 58 -0.47 7.01 22.23
C ALA A 58 0.30 7.25 20.93
N GLY A 59 1.07 8.34 20.87
CA GLY A 59 1.90 8.72 19.76
C GLY A 59 1.22 9.64 18.75
N SER A 60 1.86 9.84 17.60
CA SER A 60 1.37 10.71 16.54
C SER A 60 1.65 10.16 15.16
N VAL A 61 0.77 10.53 14.20
CA VAL A 61 0.92 10.20 12.77
C VAL A 61 0.68 11.47 11.96
N THR A 62 1.71 11.93 11.26
CA THR A 62 1.66 13.15 10.47
C THR A 62 2.06 12.90 9.01
N SER A 63 1.49 13.67 8.10
CA SER A 63 1.76 13.54 6.65
C SER A 63 2.02 14.88 6.00
N GLY A 64 3.01 14.87 5.09
CA GLY A 64 3.39 15.98 4.22
C GLY A 64 4.08 17.13 4.94
N ALA A 65 4.60 18.10 4.16
CA ALA A 65 5.35 19.24 4.66
C ALA A 65 4.60 20.12 5.68
N ARG A 66 3.26 20.06 5.69
CA ARG A 66 2.41 20.79 6.65
C ARG A 66 2.12 19.99 7.93
N ALA A 67 2.74 18.81 8.11
CA ALA A 67 2.55 17.90 9.24
C ALA A 67 1.06 17.68 9.59
N ILE A 68 0.24 17.36 8.56
CA ILE A 68 -1.19 17.10 8.74
C ILE A 68 -1.34 15.90 9.70
N ASN A 69 -2.00 16.11 10.83
CA ASN A 69 -2.24 15.04 11.81
C ASN A 69 -3.34 14.09 11.29
N LEU A 70 -2.93 12.88 10.89
CA LEU A 70 -3.83 11.88 10.32
C LEU A 70 -4.80 11.31 11.37
N LEU A 71 -4.42 11.32 12.64
CA LEU A 71 -5.27 10.81 13.71
C LEU A 71 -6.54 11.65 13.94
N LYS A 72 -6.60 12.86 13.40
CA LYS A 72 -7.78 13.73 13.43
C LYS A 72 -8.68 13.58 12.20
N LEU A 73 -8.28 12.81 11.22
CA LEU A 73 -8.99 12.64 9.95
C LEU A 73 -9.78 11.32 9.93
N SER A 74 -10.85 11.27 9.16
CA SER A 74 -11.53 10.03 8.78
C SER A 74 -10.75 9.30 7.69
N GLU A 75 -10.99 7.99 7.50
CA GLU A 75 -10.40 7.19 6.42
C GLU A 75 -10.55 7.87 5.04
N ALA A 76 -11.75 8.38 4.75
CA ALA A 76 -12.01 9.10 3.50
C ALA A 76 -11.21 10.39 3.35
N GLN A 77 -10.94 11.11 4.45
CA GLN A 77 -10.11 12.32 4.44
C GLN A 77 -8.63 11.96 4.27
N ILE A 78 -8.16 10.87 4.90
CA ILE A 78 -6.81 10.34 4.74
C ILE A 78 -6.56 9.91 3.28
N ALA A 79 -7.51 9.20 2.67
CA ALA A 79 -7.44 8.85 1.25
C ALA A 79 -7.36 10.09 0.35
N ARG A 80 -8.15 11.15 0.63
CA ARG A 80 -8.08 12.45 -0.08
C ARG A 80 -6.77 13.18 0.18
N ALA A 81 -6.14 12.99 1.32
CA ALA A 81 -4.80 13.52 1.61
C ALA A 81 -3.69 12.81 0.81
N GLY A 82 -4.03 11.79 0.04
CA GLY A 82 -3.13 11.09 -0.86
C GLY A 82 -2.49 9.83 -0.29
N ILE A 83 -3.12 9.20 0.71
CA ILE A 83 -2.69 7.91 1.24
C ILE A 83 -3.63 6.83 0.71
N GLY A 84 -3.12 5.96 -0.15
CA GLY A 84 -3.87 4.84 -0.71
C GLY A 84 -3.41 3.51 -0.14
N ARG A 85 -4.34 2.61 0.17
CA ARG A 85 -4.03 1.26 0.62
C ARG A 85 -4.74 0.24 -0.25
N LYS A 86 -3.97 -0.74 -0.74
CA LYS A 86 -4.52 -1.96 -1.32
C LYS A 86 -4.96 -2.89 -0.19
N LEU A 87 -6.22 -3.25 -0.18
CA LEU A 87 -6.77 -4.20 0.79
C LEU A 87 -6.43 -5.65 0.38
N GLN A 88 -6.42 -6.56 1.35
CA GLN A 88 -6.17 -7.99 1.09
C GLN A 88 -7.32 -8.67 0.30
N ARG A 89 -8.55 -8.19 0.48
CA ARG A 89 -9.71 -8.73 -0.25
C ARG A 89 -9.91 -7.94 -1.55
N PRO A 90 -10.19 -8.64 -2.67
CA PRO A 90 -10.53 -7.97 -3.92
C PRO A 90 -11.69 -7.01 -3.74
N THR A 91 -11.50 -5.77 -4.22
CA THR A 91 -12.50 -4.70 -4.13
C THR A 91 -13.13 -4.36 -5.49
N GLY A 92 -12.69 -5.02 -6.56
CA GLY A 92 -13.23 -4.84 -7.90
C GLY A 92 -14.63 -5.47 -8.07
N PHE A 93 -15.45 -4.86 -8.91
CA PHE A 93 -16.76 -5.37 -9.30
C PHE A 93 -16.56 -6.46 -10.36
N GLU A 94 -16.77 -7.73 -10.01
CA GLU A 94 -16.46 -8.89 -10.85
C GLU A 94 -17.27 -8.92 -12.17
N ASP A 95 -18.50 -8.43 -12.17
CA ASP A 95 -19.36 -8.37 -13.35
C ASP A 95 -19.05 -7.20 -14.29
N GLN A 96 -18.25 -6.23 -13.83
CA GLN A 96 -17.80 -5.09 -14.62
C GLN A 96 -16.49 -5.39 -15.34
N THR A 97 -16.28 -4.74 -16.47
CA THR A 97 -15.01 -4.82 -17.20
C THR A 97 -13.86 -4.17 -16.42
N VAL A 98 -12.62 -4.47 -16.81
CA VAL A 98 -11.43 -3.79 -16.32
C VAL A 98 -11.54 -2.27 -16.53
N ALA A 99 -12.00 -1.87 -17.73
CA ALA A 99 -12.20 -0.46 -18.06
C ALA A 99 -13.21 0.22 -17.14
N GLU A 100 -14.35 -0.42 -16.86
CA GLU A 100 -15.39 0.12 -15.96
C GLU A 100 -14.90 0.21 -14.51
N ASN A 101 -14.20 -0.80 -14.01
CA ASN A 101 -13.60 -0.77 -12.68
C ASN A 101 -12.61 0.41 -12.52
N LEU A 102 -11.71 0.61 -13.50
CA LEU A 102 -10.78 1.73 -13.49
C LEU A 102 -11.51 3.07 -13.61
N MET A 103 -12.55 3.15 -14.44
CA MET A 103 -13.37 4.34 -14.61
C MET A 103 -14.08 4.75 -13.31
N LEU A 104 -14.67 3.80 -12.60
CA LEU A 104 -15.32 4.01 -11.31
C LEU A 104 -14.33 4.47 -10.23
N ALA A 105 -13.07 4.08 -10.35
CA ALA A 105 -12.02 4.47 -9.43
C ALA A 105 -11.45 5.87 -9.68
N LEU A 106 -11.72 6.51 -10.82
CA LEU A 106 -11.21 7.85 -11.11
C LEU A 106 -11.71 8.89 -10.09
N LYS A 107 -10.90 9.91 -9.87
CA LYS A 107 -11.32 11.10 -9.12
C LYS A 107 -12.42 11.82 -9.88
N ALA A 108 -13.66 11.66 -9.45
CA ALA A 108 -14.81 12.36 -9.98
C ALA A 108 -15.39 13.31 -8.94
N PRO A 109 -16.15 14.37 -9.37
CA PRO A 109 -16.90 15.19 -8.45
C PRO A 109 -17.89 14.30 -7.66
N ARG A 110 -17.76 14.28 -6.32
CA ARG A 110 -18.57 13.41 -5.44
C ARG A 110 -19.79 14.14 -4.84
N SER A 111 -20.21 15.23 -5.46
CA SER A 111 -21.46 15.90 -5.08
C SER A 111 -22.65 15.03 -5.48
N PRO A 112 -23.63 14.79 -4.59
CA PRO A 112 -24.84 14.04 -4.94
C PRO A 112 -25.61 14.65 -6.13
N PHE A 113 -25.41 15.92 -6.41
CA PHE A 113 -26.01 16.63 -7.56
C PHE A 113 -25.17 16.54 -8.84
N ALA A 114 -23.85 16.28 -8.74
CA ALA A 114 -22.96 16.17 -9.88
C ALA A 114 -22.84 14.73 -10.40
N VAL A 115 -22.96 13.74 -9.54
CA VAL A 115 -22.82 12.30 -9.90
C VAL A 115 -23.85 11.87 -10.96
N PRO A 116 -25.15 12.20 -10.88
CA PRO A 116 -26.13 11.79 -11.90
C PRO A 116 -25.89 12.42 -13.28
N ALA A 117 -25.23 13.58 -13.32
CA ALA A 117 -24.90 14.31 -14.56
C ALA A 117 -23.51 13.98 -15.11
N TRP A 118 -22.68 13.23 -14.33
CA TRP A 118 -21.32 12.91 -14.74
C TRP A 118 -21.34 11.88 -15.88
N ARG A 119 -20.64 12.22 -16.95
CA ARG A 119 -20.38 11.30 -18.08
C ARG A 119 -18.88 11.28 -18.31
N ALA A 120 -18.34 10.06 -18.50
CA ALA A 120 -16.94 9.89 -18.83
C ALA A 120 -16.62 10.59 -20.16
N GLY A 121 -15.67 11.49 -20.12
CA GLY A 121 -15.18 12.21 -21.29
C GLY A 121 -13.97 11.52 -21.95
N ALA A 122 -13.50 12.06 -23.06
CA ALA A 122 -12.32 11.54 -23.76
C ALA A 122 -11.05 11.50 -22.86
N GLN A 123 -10.92 12.46 -21.95
CA GLN A 123 -9.80 12.50 -20.98
C GLN A 123 -9.87 11.35 -19.97
N ASP A 124 -11.07 10.99 -19.50
CA ASP A 124 -11.26 9.88 -18.57
C ASP A 124 -10.91 8.54 -19.25
N HIS A 125 -11.34 8.34 -20.49
CA HIS A 125 -10.99 7.15 -21.27
C HIS A 125 -9.47 7.08 -21.54
N ALA A 126 -8.81 8.18 -21.88
CA ALA A 126 -7.37 8.24 -22.04
C ALA A 126 -6.64 7.93 -20.73
N ARG A 127 -7.15 8.43 -19.60
CA ARG A 127 -6.60 8.12 -18.27
C ARG A 127 -6.73 6.65 -17.92
N VAL A 128 -7.90 6.04 -18.18
CA VAL A 128 -8.13 4.59 -17.99
C VAL A 128 -7.16 3.78 -18.83
N ALA A 129 -6.98 4.11 -20.11
CA ALA A 129 -6.04 3.42 -20.98
C ALA A 129 -4.59 3.51 -20.46
N THR A 130 -4.17 4.71 -19.99
CA THR A 130 -2.85 4.91 -19.38
C THR A 130 -2.67 4.07 -18.11
N LEU A 131 -3.66 4.06 -17.22
CA LEU A 131 -3.62 3.25 -15.99
C LEU A 131 -3.54 1.75 -16.31
N ALA A 132 -4.36 1.28 -17.25
CA ALA A 132 -4.35 -0.12 -17.67
C ALA A 132 -2.99 -0.53 -18.26
N ALA A 133 -2.39 0.32 -19.09
CA ALA A 133 -1.04 0.08 -19.63
C ALA A 133 0.00 0.05 -18.50
N GLN A 134 -0.06 0.97 -17.55
CA GLN A 134 0.86 1.05 -16.42
C GLN A 134 0.83 -0.21 -15.54
N VAL A 135 -0.35 -0.80 -15.33
CA VAL A 135 -0.49 -2.04 -14.54
C VAL A 135 -0.50 -3.32 -15.39
N GLY A 136 -0.17 -3.25 -16.69
CA GLY A 136 -0.07 -4.43 -17.56
C GLY A 136 -1.40 -5.07 -17.91
N LEU A 137 -2.50 -4.29 -17.95
CA LEU A 137 -3.86 -4.76 -18.26
C LEU A 137 -4.47 -4.10 -19.51
N ALA A 138 -3.66 -3.49 -20.38
CA ALA A 138 -4.16 -2.82 -21.58
C ALA A 138 -5.01 -3.74 -22.46
N ASP A 139 -4.54 -4.96 -22.73
CA ASP A 139 -5.25 -5.95 -23.56
C ASP A 139 -6.47 -6.56 -22.85
N ALA A 140 -6.60 -6.36 -21.54
CA ALA A 140 -7.69 -6.88 -20.73
C ALA A 140 -8.82 -5.86 -20.49
N LEU A 141 -8.72 -4.64 -20.99
CA LEU A 141 -9.71 -3.57 -20.78
C LEU A 141 -11.17 -3.99 -21.04
N PRO A 142 -11.50 -4.72 -22.12
CA PRO A 142 -12.89 -5.13 -22.40
C PRO A 142 -13.33 -6.38 -21.62
N ARG A 143 -12.42 -7.07 -20.92
CA ARG A 143 -12.73 -8.30 -20.19
C ARG A 143 -13.39 -7.99 -18.86
N LYS A 144 -14.30 -8.86 -18.41
CA LYS A 144 -14.84 -8.78 -17.04
C LYS A 144 -13.74 -9.04 -16.03
N SER A 145 -13.74 -8.30 -14.92
CA SER A 145 -12.70 -8.45 -13.88
C SER A 145 -12.78 -9.82 -13.19
N GLY A 146 -13.95 -10.43 -13.14
CA GLY A 146 -14.15 -11.81 -12.66
C GLY A 146 -13.34 -12.86 -13.43
N GLU A 147 -13.09 -12.65 -14.73
CA GLU A 147 -12.34 -13.55 -15.61
C GLU A 147 -10.80 -13.40 -15.50
N LEU A 148 -10.34 -12.42 -14.75
CA LEU A 148 -8.92 -12.18 -14.56
C LEU A 148 -8.31 -13.26 -13.67
N SER A 149 -7.06 -13.64 -13.95
CA SER A 149 -6.27 -14.44 -13.03
C SER A 149 -6.04 -13.68 -11.72
N HIS A 150 -5.72 -14.40 -10.64
CA HIS A 150 -5.46 -13.78 -9.33
C HIS A 150 -4.45 -12.63 -9.42
N GLY A 151 -3.30 -12.81 -10.06
CA GLY A 151 -2.32 -11.75 -10.24
C GLY A 151 -2.83 -10.54 -11.04
N GLN A 152 -3.66 -10.77 -12.08
CA GLN A 152 -4.27 -9.68 -12.84
C GLN A 152 -5.30 -8.90 -11.98
N LYS A 153 -6.06 -9.58 -11.12
CA LYS A 153 -6.94 -8.93 -10.13
C LYS A 153 -6.14 -8.03 -9.19
N GLN A 154 -4.97 -8.49 -8.73
CA GLN A 154 -4.06 -7.68 -7.90
C GLN A 154 -3.58 -6.42 -8.63
N TRP A 155 -3.22 -6.54 -9.91
CA TRP A 155 -2.82 -5.39 -10.74
C TRP A 155 -3.98 -4.43 -10.99
N LEU A 156 -5.20 -4.93 -11.22
CA LEU A 156 -6.38 -4.09 -11.33
C LEU A 156 -6.60 -3.24 -10.09
N GLU A 157 -6.45 -3.83 -8.90
CA GLU A 157 -6.59 -3.12 -7.63
C GLU A 157 -5.52 -2.03 -7.46
N ILE A 158 -4.27 -2.32 -7.85
CA ILE A 158 -3.22 -1.29 -7.88
C ILE A 158 -3.62 -0.19 -8.87
N GLY A 159 -4.13 -0.52 -10.06
CA GLY A 159 -4.64 0.44 -11.05
C GLY A 159 -5.77 1.32 -10.51
N MET A 160 -6.72 0.73 -9.79
CA MET A 160 -7.82 1.45 -9.13
C MET A 160 -7.30 2.40 -8.04
N LEU A 161 -6.28 2.01 -7.30
CA LEU A 161 -5.62 2.90 -6.34
C LEU A 161 -4.89 4.04 -7.05
N LEU A 162 -4.17 3.76 -8.13
CA LEU A 162 -3.47 4.77 -8.94
C LEU A 162 -4.43 5.79 -9.55
N ALA A 163 -5.67 5.39 -9.85
CA ALA A 163 -6.73 6.27 -10.32
C ALA A 163 -7.07 7.39 -9.31
N GLN A 164 -6.82 7.15 -8.01
CA GLN A 164 -6.97 8.14 -6.94
C GLN A 164 -5.73 9.05 -6.79
N GLU A 165 -4.67 8.85 -7.57
CA GLU A 165 -3.42 9.62 -7.55
C GLU A 165 -2.81 9.75 -6.14
N PRO A 166 -2.57 8.65 -5.44
CA PRO A 166 -1.98 8.72 -4.10
C PRO A 166 -0.52 9.16 -4.17
N ARG A 167 -0.08 9.89 -3.14
CA ARG A 167 1.34 10.20 -2.90
C ARG A 167 2.05 9.07 -2.16
N LEU A 168 1.32 8.37 -1.29
CA LEU A 168 1.78 7.19 -0.56
C LEU A 168 0.89 6.00 -0.92
N LEU A 169 1.51 4.93 -1.39
CA LEU A 169 0.89 3.63 -1.62
C LEU A 169 1.28 2.66 -0.52
N LEU A 170 0.29 2.08 0.14
CA LEU A 170 0.45 0.96 1.07
C LEU A 170 -0.04 -0.31 0.38
N VAL A 171 0.85 -1.25 0.14
CA VAL A 171 0.54 -2.49 -0.60
C VAL A 171 0.82 -3.69 0.29
N ASP A 172 -0.21 -4.45 0.59
CA ASP A 172 -0.16 -5.62 1.47
C ASP A 172 -0.08 -6.89 0.63
N GLU A 173 0.99 -7.66 0.79
CA GLU A 173 1.27 -8.94 0.14
C GLU A 173 1.01 -8.93 -1.38
N PRO A 174 1.64 -8.01 -2.15
CA PRO A 174 1.34 -7.89 -3.58
C PRO A 174 1.73 -9.10 -4.42
N ALA A 175 2.61 -9.97 -3.91
CA ALA A 175 3.13 -11.14 -4.63
C ALA A 175 2.42 -12.45 -4.24
N ALA A 176 1.48 -12.41 -3.29
CA ALA A 176 0.82 -13.62 -2.79
C ALA A 176 0.11 -14.39 -3.90
N GLY A 177 0.35 -15.71 -3.99
CA GLY A 177 -0.29 -16.60 -4.98
C GLY A 177 0.12 -16.36 -6.44
N MET A 178 1.15 -15.56 -6.71
CA MET A 178 1.62 -15.28 -8.07
C MET A 178 2.68 -16.27 -8.53
N THR A 179 2.71 -16.54 -9.85
CA THR A 179 3.81 -17.23 -10.51
C THR A 179 5.07 -16.36 -10.50
N LEU A 180 6.25 -16.97 -10.68
CA LEU A 180 7.54 -16.26 -10.71
C LEU A 180 7.54 -15.08 -11.71
N ALA A 181 7.10 -15.32 -12.96
CA ALA A 181 7.02 -14.29 -13.98
C ALA A 181 6.13 -13.09 -13.55
N LYS A 182 4.99 -13.36 -12.90
CA LYS A 182 4.12 -12.29 -12.40
C LYS A 182 4.70 -11.55 -11.21
N ARG A 183 5.46 -12.23 -10.33
CA ARG A 183 6.20 -11.58 -9.25
C ARG A 183 7.24 -10.60 -9.80
N GLU A 184 7.97 -10.99 -10.84
CA GLU A 184 8.94 -10.12 -11.52
C GLU A 184 8.27 -8.89 -12.12
N GLN A 185 7.14 -9.05 -12.80
CA GLN A 185 6.37 -7.94 -13.33
C GLN A 185 5.83 -7.03 -12.21
N THR A 186 5.36 -7.60 -11.10
CA THR A 186 4.90 -6.83 -9.93
C THR A 186 6.05 -6.06 -9.27
N THR A 187 7.23 -6.67 -9.16
CA THR A 187 8.45 -6.00 -8.68
C THR A 187 8.77 -4.78 -9.55
N ALA A 188 8.83 -4.98 -10.88
CA ALA A 188 9.11 -3.89 -11.83
C ALA A 188 8.08 -2.76 -11.73
N LEU A 189 6.79 -3.10 -11.61
CA LEU A 189 5.71 -2.13 -11.41
C LEU A 189 5.92 -1.32 -10.14
N LEU A 190 6.18 -1.95 -8.98
CA LEU A 190 6.34 -1.25 -7.70
C LEU A 190 7.58 -0.35 -7.69
N VAL A 191 8.69 -0.81 -8.28
CA VAL A 191 9.92 0.00 -8.45
C VAL A 191 9.66 1.21 -9.35
N ASP A 192 8.91 1.03 -10.45
CA ASP A 192 8.55 2.16 -11.34
C ASP A 192 7.63 3.16 -10.63
N LEU A 193 6.64 2.69 -9.89
CA LEU A 193 5.75 3.54 -9.10
C LEU A 193 6.52 4.36 -8.06
N ALA A 194 7.56 3.79 -7.46
CA ALA A 194 8.38 4.48 -6.45
C ALA A 194 9.18 5.65 -7.01
N LYS A 195 9.38 5.76 -8.33
CA LYS A 195 10.03 6.93 -8.93
C LYS A 195 9.23 8.23 -8.78
N THR A 196 7.93 8.14 -8.58
CA THR A 196 7.01 9.31 -8.56
C THR A 196 6.20 9.44 -7.28
N ARG A 197 6.23 8.45 -6.39
CA ARG A 197 5.47 8.43 -5.14
C ARG A 197 6.15 7.54 -4.11
N ALA A 198 5.81 7.69 -2.84
CA ALA A 198 6.25 6.75 -1.83
C ALA A 198 5.46 5.43 -1.93
N VAL A 199 6.15 4.32 -1.74
CA VAL A 199 5.54 2.98 -1.76
C VAL A 199 6.01 2.19 -0.54
N VAL A 200 5.07 1.73 0.28
CA VAL A 200 5.33 0.79 1.36
C VAL A 200 4.76 -0.57 0.97
N VAL A 201 5.59 -1.58 0.97
CA VAL A 201 5.24 -2.96 0.67
C VAL A 201 5.35 -3.77 1.96
N VAL A 202 4.26 -4.38 2.39
CA VAL A 202 4.29 -5.37 3.47
C VAL A 202 4.40 -6.75 2.84
N GLU A 203 5.44 -7.50 3.21
CA GLU A 203 5.71 -8.81 2.63
C GLU A 203 6.37 -9.76 3.64
N HIS A 204 6.23 -11.04 3.38
CA HIS A 204 6.92 -12.11 4.11
C HIS A 204 7.83 -12.95 3.20
N ASP A 205 7.73 -12.79 1.87
CA ASP A 205 8.58 -13.44 0.89
C ASP A 205 9.91 -12.68 0.74
N MET A 206 10.97 -13.23 1.35
CA MET A 206 12.31 -12.61 1.34
C MET A 206 12.92 -12.52 -0.05
N GLU A 207 12.57 -13.43 -0.97
CA GLU A 207 13.07 -13.38 -2.34
C GLU A 207 12.44 -12.21 -3.09
N PHE A 208 11.14 -12.00 -2.92
CA PHE A 208 10.45 -10.84 -3.47
C PHE A 208 11.01 -9.52 -2.90
N VAL A 209 11.21 -9.44 -1.58
CA VAL A 209 11.80 -8.25 -0.92
C VAL A 209 13.23 -7.98 -1.44
N ARG A 210 14.02 -9.01 -1.66
CA ARG A 210 15.38 -8.87 -2.24
C ARG A 210 15.35 -8.26 -3.63
N ARG A 211 14.40 -8.63 -4.46
CA ARG A 211 14.23 -8.11 -5.82
C ARG A 211 13.77 -6.65 -5.85
N LEU A 212 13.08 -6.17 -4.81
CA LEU A 212 12.70 -4.76 -4.68
C LEU A 212 13.92 -3.85 -4.48
N ASP A 213 15.05 -4.39 -4.01
CA ASP A 213 16.32 -3.68 -3.71
C ASP A 213 16.11 -2.35 -2.98
N CYS A 214 15.30 -2.38 -1.93
CA CYS A 214 14.89 -1.21 -1.18
C CYS A 214 15.32 -1.27 0.30
N LYS A 215 15.10 -0.19 1.04
CA LYS A 215 15.24 -0.18 2.49
C LYS A 215 14.15 -1.04 3.11
N VAL A 216 14.53 -1.82 4.11
CA VAL A 216 13.67 -2.76 4.83
C VAL A 216 13.52 -2.31 6.29
N THR A 217 12.31 -2.36 6.81
CA THR A 217 11.97 -2.20 8.22
C THR A 217 11.48 -3.55 8.74
N VAL A 218 12.11 -4.10 9.75
CA VAL A 218 11.68 -5.33 10.42
C VAL A 218 10.83 -4.99 11.62
N LEU A 219 9.60 -5.52 11.64
CA LEU A 219 8.72 -5.42 12.79
C LEU A 219 8.73 -6.73 13.58
N HIS A 220 8.76 -6.61 14.89
CA HIS A 220 8.60 -7.71 15.84
C HIS A 220 7.88 -7.20 17.09
N GLU A 221 6.88 -7.95 17.56
CA GLU A 221 6.09 -7.61 18.75
C GLU A 221 5.63 -6.15 18.82
N GLY A 222 5.16 -5.64 17.68
CA GLY A 222 4.64 -4.27 17.57
C GLY A 222 5.69 -3.16 17.52
N SER A 223 6.98 -3.48 17.50
CA SER A 223 8.08 -2.51 17.50
C SER A 223 8.97 -2.66 16.26
N VAL A 224 9.73 -1.62 15.94
CA VAL A 224 10.78 -1.71 14.91
C VAL A 224 12.00 -2.38 15.52
N LEU A 225 12.34 -3.57 15.03
CA LEU A 225 13.49 -4.34 15.47
C LEU A 225 14.79 -3.91 14.77
N ALA A 226 14.73 -3.69 13.47
CA ALA A 226 15.86 -3.27 12.65
C ALA A 226 15.41 -2.54 11.39
N GLU A 227 16.26 -1.64 10.89
CA GLU A 227 16.11 -0.98 9.59
C GLU A 227 17.42 -0.97 8.80
N GLY A 228 17.31 -1.14 7.47
CA GLY A 228 18.48 -1.07 6.59
C GLY A 228 18.25 -1.76 5.27
N ARG A 229 19.31 -2.00 4.51
CA ARG A 229 19.27 -2.89 3.33
C ARG A 229 19.05 -4.33 3.79
N LEU A 230 18.37 -5.12 2.97
CA LEU A 230 18.03 -6.51 3.32
C LEU A 230 19.27 -7.31 3.77
N ASP A 231 20.39 -7.21 3.04
CA ASP A 231 21.63 -7.94 3.36
C ASP A 231 22.25 -7.54 4.71
N HIS A 232 21.98 -6.33 5.18
CA HIS A 232 22.41 -5.87 6.50
C HIS A 232 21.47 -6.39 7.59
N VAL A 233 20.17 -6.27 7.37
CA VAL A 233 19.13 -6.65 8.32
C VAL A 233 19.12 -8.16 8.57
N THR A 234 19.34 -8.97 7.54
CA THR A 234 19.39 -10.45 7.64
C THR A 234 20.64 -10.97 8.37
N LYS A 235 21.66 -10.13 8.63
CA LYS A 235 22.84 -10.47 9.45
C LYS A 235 22.67 -10.07 10.93
N ASN A 236 21.63 -9.33 11.27
CA ASN A 236 21.35 -8.96 12.64
C ASN A 236 20.91 -10.21 13.43
N SER A 237 21.62 -10.51 14.55
CA SER A 237 21.33 -11.68 15.37
C SER A 237 19.89 -11.72 15.88
N GLN A 238 19.37 -10.58 16.33
CA GLN A 238 17.99 -10.48 16.81
C GLN A 238 16.97 -10.80 15.69
N VAL A 239 17.23 -10.35 14.45
CA VAL A 239 16.37 -10.66 13.30
C VAL A 239 16.44 -12.15 12.99
N ILE A 240 17.63 -12.75 13.02
CA ILE A 240 17.82 -14.17 12.79
C ILE A 240 17.04 -14.98 13.83
N ASP A 241 17.14 -14.63 15.10
CA ASP A 241 16.46 -15.31 16.20
C ASP A 241 14.94 -15.28 16.04
N VAL A 242 14.40 -14.11 15.66
CA VAL A 242 12.96 -13.93 15.39
C VAL A 242 12.45 -14.82 14.26
N TYR A 243 13.24 -14.98 13.18
CA TYR A 243 12.82 -15.79 12.03
C TYR A 243 13.11 -17.27 12.19
N LEU A 244 14.08 -17.65 13.02
CA LEU A 244 14.40 -19.06 13.34
C LEU A 244 13.64 -19.59 14.57
N GLY A 245 12.89 -18.74 15.28
CA GLY A 245 12.10 -19.12 16.45
C GLY A 245 12.95 -19.53 17.65
N ARG A 246 14.09 -18.87 17.85
CA ARG A 246 14.99 -19.08 19.01
C ARG A 246 14.75 -18.03 20.06
#